data_e0f43bc9e6ad3a9da2d812023c1e6e20
#
_entry.id   e0f43bc9e6ad3a9da2d812023c1e6e20
#
_cell.length_a   1.000
_cell.length_b   1.000
_cell.length_c   1.000
_cell.angle_alpha   90.00
_cell.angle_beta   90.00
_cell.angle_gamma   90.00
#
_symmetry.space_group_name_H-M   'P 1'
#
loop_
_entity.id
_entity.type
_entity.pdbx_description
1 polymer ?
#
loop_
_entity_poly.entity_id
_entity_poly.type
_entity_poly.pdbx_seq_one_letter_code
_entity_poly.pdbx_strand_id
1 'polypeptide(L)'
;MQRKQHPLVSPATGTQRHVVSWHYGQPDSTGPHVYLQASLHADELPGMLVLQHLKTQLDAAEAAGRLTGRVTVVPVANPIGLDQTLMYAQLGRFELGSGKNFNRHYPNLAA
;
A
#
# COMPACT_ATOMS: atom_id res chain seq x y z
N MET A 1 11.75 3.15 11.69
CA MET A 1 10.54 3.05 10.79
C MET A 1 9.29 3.43 11.57
N GLN A 2 8.42 4.25 10.96
CA GLN A 2 7.11 4.61 11.49
C GLN A 2 6.01 3.93 10.65
N ARG A 3 5.13 3.14 11.29
CA ARG A 3 3.96 2.56 10.66
C ARG A 3 2.76 3.48 10.86
N LYS A 4 2.05 3.78 9.77
CA LYS A 4 0.78 4.55 9.81
C LYS A 4 -0.37 3.70 9.27
N GLN A 5 -1.57 3.97 9.78
CA GLN A 5 -2.82 3.40 9.29
C GLN A 5 -3.72 4.53 8.78
N HIS A 6 -4.19 4.39 7.56
CA HIS A 6 -5.07 5.36 6.90
C HIS A 6 -6.45 4.71 6.77
N PRO A 7 -7.44 5.13 7.57
CA PRO A 7 -8.78 4.53 7.50
C PRO A 7 -9.44 4.88 6.16
N LEU A 8 -10.07 3.90 5.57
CA LEU A 8 -10.93 4.09 4.41
C LEU A 8 -12.37 4.33 4.87
N VAL A 9 -13.16 5.01 4.03
CA VAL A 9 -14.60 5.16 4.28
C VAL A 9 -15.23 3.78 4.37
N SER A 10 -15.91 3.52 5.49
CA SER A 10 -16.60 2.25 5.69
C SER A 10 -18.04 2.36 5.18
N PRO A 11 -18.52 1.37 4.40
CA PRO A 11 -19.91 1.34 3.95
C PRO A 11 -20.89 0.86 5.03
N ALA A 12 -20.39 0.30 6.12
CA ALA A 12 -21.24 -0.30 7.16
C ALA A 12 -20.64 -0.08 8.55
N THR A 13 -21.53 0.10 9.53
CA THR A 13 -21.17 0.15 10.95
C THR A 13 -20.52 -1.16 11.38
N GLY A 14 -19.43 -1.07 12.14
CA GLY A 14 -18.71 -2.23 12.66
C GLY A 14 -17.67 -2.83 11.72
N THR A 15 -17.50 -2.26 10.52
CA THR A 15 -16.43 -2.63 9.59
C THR A 15 -15.50 -1.45 9.33
N GLN A 16 -14.21 -1.68 9.33
CA GLN A 16 -13.20 -0.68 9.02
C GLN A 16 -12.02 -1.31 8.30
N ARG A 17 -11.66 -0.77 7.15
CA ARG A 17 -10.44 -1.12 6.42
C ARG A 17 -9.45 0.02 6.47
N HIS A 18 -8.18 -0.32 6.35
CA HIS A 18 -7.08 0.64 6.41
C HIS A 18 -6.07 0.35 5.29
N VAL A 19 -5.56 1.40 4.68
CA VAL A 19 -4.28 1.32 3.97
C VAL A 19 -3.17 1.50 4.99
N VAL A 20 -2.18 0.62 4.96
CA VAL A 20 -1.02 0.68 5.85
C VAL A 20 0.17 1.21 5.09
N SER A 21 0.89 2.16 5.67
CA SER A 21 2.16 2.65 5.12
C SER A 21 3.29 2.53 6.13
N TRP A 22 4.50 2.25 5.63
CA TRP A 22 5.76 2.28 6.38
C TRP A 22 6.59 3.45 5.92
N HIS A 23 7.06 4.25 6.85
CA HIS A 23 7.83 5.46 6.59
C HIS A 23 9.23 5.32 7.18
N TYR A 24 10.23 5.50 6.35
CA TYR A 24 11.66 5.41 6.64
C TYR A 24 12.35 6.74 6.39
N GLY A 25 13.44 6.98 7.12
CA GLY A 25 14.22 8.21 7.07
C GLY A 25 13.66 9.32 7.95
N GLN A 26 14.40 10.40 8.08
CA GLN A 26 14.01 11.54 8.93
C GLN A 26 12.91 12.36 8.25
N PRO A 27 11.84 12.75 8.98
CA PRO A 27 10.71 13.51 8.40
C PRO A 27 11.09 14.84 7.76
N ASP A 28 12.12 15.49 8.30
CA ASP A 28 12.67 16.78 7.87
C ASP A 28 13.80 16.66 6.82
N SER A 29 14.13 15.44 6.38
CA SER A 29 15.15 15.24 5.37
C SER A 29 14.82 16.00 4.08
N THR A 30 15.80 16.76 3.59
CA THR A 30 15.75 17.46 2.29
C THR A 30 16.15 16.54 1.13
N GLY A 31 16.57 15.31 1.41
CA GLY A 31 16.91 14.31 0.41
C GLY A 31 15.70 13.80 -0.38
N PRO A 32 15.92 12.92 -1.37
CA PRO A 32 14.83 12.41 -2.20
C PRO A 32 13.78 11.65 -1.37
N HIS A 33 12.53 11.73 -1.83
CA HIS A 33 11.44 10.95 -1.28
C HIS A 33 10.97 9.91 -2.30
N VAL A 34 11.14 8.65 -1.98
CA VAL A 34 10.71 7.52 -2.80
C VAL A 34 9.38 6.98 -2.27
N TYR A 35 8.43 6.76 -3.16
CA TYR A 35 7.16 6.12 -2.85
C TYR A 35 7.06 4.79 -3.60
N LEU A 36 6.75 3.71 -2.88
CA LEU A 36 6.62 2.36 -3.41
C LEU A 36 5.27 1.77 -2.98
N GLN A 37 4.53 1.23 -3.92
CA GLN A 37 3.29 0.53 -3.60
C GLN A 37 3.17 -0.79 -4.37
N ALA A 38 2.38 -1.71 -3.82
CA ALA A 38 2.00 -2.95 -4.44
C ALA A 38 0.52 -3.25 -4.21
N SER A 39 -0.01 -4.29 -4.86
CA SER A 39 -1.36 -4.81 -4.63
C SER A 39 -2.47 -3.81 -4.95
N LEU A 40 -2.33 -3.04 -6.03
CA LEU A 40 -3.44 -2.23 -6.56
C LEU A 40 -4.45 -3.14 -7.26
N HIS A 41 -4.00 -4.07 -8.12
CA HIS A 41 -4.72 -5.32 -8.39
C HIS A 41 -4.34 -6.30 -7.28
N ALA A 42 -5.25 -6.58 -6.36
CA ALA A 42 -4.93 -7.31 -5.14
C ALA A 42 -4.74 -8.81 -5.34
N ASP A 43 -5.06 -9.33 -6.52
CA ASP A 43 -4.75 -10.69 -6.99
C ASP A 43 -3.31 -10.85 -7.48
N GLU A 44 -2.54 -9.77 -7.63
CA GLU A 44 -1.14 -9.78 -8.06
C GLU A 44 -0.20 -9.80 -6.85
N LEU A 45 0.13 -11.01 -6.36
CA LEU A 45 0.90 -11.22 -5.13
C LEU A 45 2.40 -10.86 -5.19
N PRO A 46 3.13 -10.97 -6.34
CA PRO A 46 4.57 -10.79 -6.36
C PRO A 46 5.05 -9.45 -5.80
N GLY A 47 4.34 -8.35 -6.08
CA GLY A 47 4.70 -7.03 -5.59
C GLY A 47 4.64 -6.93 -4.06
N MET A 48 3.64 -7.53 -3.42
CA MET A 48 3.53 -7.57 -1.95
C MET A 48 4.73 -8.31 -1.34
N LEU A 49 5.12 -9.43 -1.93
CA LEU A 49 6.26 -10.21 -1.46
C LEU A 49 7.58 -9.44 -1.60
N VAL A 50 7.77 -8.77 -2.74
CA VAL A 50 8.94 -7.90 -2.96
C VAL A 50 9.03 -6.82 -1.87
N LEU A 51 7.93 -6.11 -1.60
CA LEU A 51 7.93 -5.05 -0.59
C LEU A 51 8.12 -5.59 0.83
N GLN A 52 7.65 -6.81 1.12
CA GLN A 52 7.88 -7.46 2.41
C GLN A 52 9.37 -7.81 2.60
N HIS A 53 10.05 -8.30 1.57
CA HIS A 53 11.50 -8.53 1.63
C HIS A 53 12.29 -7.21 1.70
N LEU A 54 11.88 -6.18 0.94
CA LEU A 54 12.49 -4.87 0.98
C LEU A 54 12.41 -4.23 2.37
N LYS A 55 11.33 -4.49 3.12
CA LYS A 55 11.18 -4.01 4.50
C LYS A 55 12.39 -4.38 5.37
N THR A 56 12.83 -5.63 5.30
CA THR A 56 14.01 -6.09 6.08
C THR A 56 15.27 -5.30 5.73
N GLN A 57 15.46 -5.00 4.43
CA GLN A 57 16.62 -4.23 3.97
C GLN A 57 16.53 -2.76 4.41
N LEU A 58 15.34 -2.17 4.36
CA LEU A 58 15.11 -0.80 4.81
C LEU A 58 15.28 -0.66 6.32
N ASP A 59 14.78 -1.63 7.11
CA ASP A 59 14.98 -1.67 8.56
C ASP A 59 16.48 -1.68 8.91
N ALA A 60 17.27 -2.50 8.22
CA ALA A 60 18.73 -2.58 8.42
C ALA A 60 19.43 -1.30 7.96
N ALA A 61 19.03 -0.71 6.84
CA ALA A 61 19.62 0.53 6.32
C ALA A 61 19.33 1.72 7.24
N GLU A 62 18.10 1.83 7.76
CA GLU A 62 17.71 2.88 8.70
C GLU A 62 18.49 2.74 10.02
N ALA A 63 18.55 1.53 10.58
CA ALA A 63 19.30 1.26 11.81
C ALA A 63 20.80 1.58 11.68
N ALA A 64 21.38 1.39 10.50
CA ALA A 64 22.76 1.72 10.19
C ALA A 64 22.99 3.19 9.78
N GLY A 65 21.96 4.05 9.80
CA GLY A 65 22.06 5.46 9.42
C GLY A 65 22.40 5.69 7.94
N ARG A 66 22.10 4.72 7.05
CA ARG A 66 22.45 4.79 5.62
C ARG A 66 21.37 5.41 4.74
N LEU A 67 20.22 5.80 5.31
CA LEU A 67 19.15 6.46 4.56
C LEU A 67 19.38 7.98 4.55
N THR A 68 19.68 8.54 3.40
CA THR A 68 19.91 9.98 3.20
C THR A 68 18.64 10.74 2.77
N GLY A 69 17.56 10.02 2.47
CA GLY A 69 16.26 10.57 2.08
C GLY A 69 15.14 9.90 2.85
N ARG A 70 13.97 9.86 2.25
CA ARG A 70 12.77 9.24 2.82
C ARG A 70 12.23 8.16 1.89
N VAL A 71 11.70 7.08 2.48
CA VAL A 71 11.01 6.03 1.73
C VAL A 71 9.65 5.80 2.36
N THR A 72 8.60 5.87 1.57
CA THR A 72 7.25 5.46 1.94
C THR A 72 6.88 4.19 1.21
N VAL A 73 6.50 3.16 1.94
CA VAL A 73 6.12 1.86 1.38
C VAL A 73 4.67 1.56 1.73
N VAL A 74 3.87 1.24 0.73
CA VAL A 74 2.47 0.79 0.86
C VAL A 74 2.38 -0.64 0.32
N PRO A 75 2.51 -1.66 1.18
CA PRO A 75 2.60 -3.05 0.72
C PRO A 75 1.30 -3.57 0.13
N VAL A 76 0.16 -3.06 0.61
CA VAL A 76 -1.18 -3.39 0.10
C VAL A 76 -1.94 -2.09 -0.15
N ALA A 77 -1.93 -1.63 -1.40
CA ALA A 77 -2.64 -0.40 -1.78
C ALA A 77 -4.15 -0.60 -1.86
N ASN A 78 -4.62 -1.83 -2.07
CA ASN A 78 -6.04 -2.16 -2.23
C ASN A 78 -6.49 -3.26 -1.24
N PRO A 79 -6.75 -2.91 0.03
CA PRO A 79 -7.26 -3.87 1.01
C PRO A 79 -8.69 -4.34 0.69
N ILE A 80 -9.48 -3.55 -0.04
CA ILE A 80 -10.83 -3.93 -0.46
C ILE A 80 -10.75 -5.11 -1.44
N GLY A 81 -9.95 -4.97 -2.50
CA GLY A 81 -9.76 -6.04 -3.47
C GLY A 81 -9.12 -7.29 -2.86
N LEU A 82 -8.24 -7.12 -1.88
CA LEU A 82 -7.61 -8.26 -1.19
C LEU A 82 -8.64 -9.10 -0.40
N ASP A 83 -9.68 -8.49 0.13
CA ASP A 83 -10.76 -9.17 0.86
C ASP A 83 -11.79 -9.85 -0.06
N GLN A 84 -11.75 -9.60 -1.35
CA GLN A 84 -12.73 -10.15 -2.30
C GLN A 84 -12.41 -11.61 -2.65
N THR A 85 -12.89 -12.53 -1.84
CA THR A 85 -12.85 -13.97 -2.14
C THR A 85 -14.27 -14.47 -2.35
N LEU A 86 -14.53 -15.07 -3.52
CA LEU A 86 -15.81 -15.64 -3.90
C LEU A 86 -15.61 -17.07 -4.40
N MET A 87 -16.31 -18.03 -3.80
CA MET A 87 -16.27 -19.45 -4.19
C MET A 87 -14.82 -19.98 -4.36
N TYR A 88 -13.98 -19.72 -3.36
CA TYR A 88 -12.55 -20.07 -3.30
C TYR A 88 -11.64 -19.34 -4.30
N ALA A 89 -12.18 -18.42 -5.10
CA ALA A 89 -11.40 -17.59 -6.01
C ALA A 89 -11.16 -16.19 -5.41
N GLN A 90 -9.91 -15.75 -5.39
CA GLN A 90 -9.56 -14.38 -5.01
C GLN A 90 -9.77 -13.47 -6.23
N LEU A 91 -10.59 -12.43 -6.09
CA LEU A 91 -11.02 -11.52 -7.15
C LEU A 91 -10.58 -10.09 -6.83
N GLY A 92 -9.29 -9.82 -6.91
CA GLY A 92 -8.70 -8.55 -6.50
C GLY A 92 -8.51 -7.51 -7.61
N ARG A 93 -8.93 -7.80 -8.84
CA ARG A 93 -8.74 -6.93 -10.02
C ARG A 93 -9.86 -5.91 -10.20
N PHE A 94 -11.09 -6.32 -9.91
CA PHE A 94 -12.29 -5.50 -10.10
C PHE A 94 -13.04 -5.35 -8.78
N GLU A 95 -13.65 -4.19 -8.54
CA GLU A 95 -14.59 -4.02 -7.45
C GLU A 95 -15.90 -4.76 -7.79
N LEU A 96 -16.32 -5.68 -6.91
CA LEU A 96 -17.41 -6.63 -7.21
C LEU A 96 -18.79 -5.96 -7.34
N GLY A 97 -19.02 -4.86 -6.62
CA GLY A 97 -20.32 -4.17 -6.65
C GLY A 97 -20.53 -3.35 -7.93
N SER A 98 -19.48 -2.74 -8.46
CA SER A 98 -19.55 -1.83 -9.62
C SER A 98 -18.91 -2.39 -10.88
N GLY A 99 -18.11 -3.45 -10.79
CA GLY A 99 -17.31 -3.99 -11.88
C GLY A 99 -16.15 -3.09 -12.33
N LYS A 100 -15.81 -2.04 -11.58
CA LYS A 100 -14.73 -1.14 -11.92
C LYS A 100 -13.37 -1.78 -11.67
N ASN A 101 -12.46 -1.62 -12.64
CA ASN A 101 -11.09 -2.04 -12.50
C ASN A 101 -10.33 -1.10 -11.55
N PHE A 102 -9.71 -1.65 -10.50
CA PHE A 102 -9.00 -0.87 -9.48
C PHE A 102 -7.77 -0.10 -10.01
N ASN A 103 -7.20 -0.51 -11.14
CA ASN A 103 -6.04 0.13 -11.75
C ASN A 103 -6.42 0.88 -13.05
N ARG A 104 -7.56 1.58 -13.04
CA ARG A 104 -8.03 2.43 -14.15
C ARG A 104 -8.73 3.67 -13.58
N HIS A 105 -8.94 4.66 -14.44
CA HIS A 105 -9.71 5.88 -14.13
C HIS A 105 -9.15 6.66 -12.93
N TYR A 106 -7.83 6.89 -12.93
CA TYR A 106 -7.18 7.69 -11.90
C TYR A 106 -7.75 9.10 -11.86
N PRO A 107 -7.96 9.69 -10.66
CA PRO A 107 -8.36 11.08 -10.54
C PRO A 107 -7.25 12.00 -11.07
N ASN A 108 -7.65 13.11 -11.68
CA ASN A 108 -6.69 14.16 -12.02
C ASN A 108 -6.35 14.93 -10.75
N LEU A 109 -5.13 14.75 -10.23
CA LEU A 109 -4.66 15.41 -9.02
C LEU A 109 -4.10 16.82 -9.29
N ALA A 110 -4.04 17.25 -10.56
CA ALA A 110 -3.57 18.58 -10.96
C ALA A 110 -4.72 19.56 -11.23
N ALA A 111 -5.96 19.13 -11.02
CA ALA A 111 -7.17 19.95 -11.24
C ALA A 111 -7.55 20.73 -9.98
#